data_6d2d9d6f2e575ef5bf0e8f6fb1b9d4e1
#
_entry.id   6d2d9d6f2e575ef5bf0e8f6fb1b9d4e1
#
_cell.length_a   1.000
_cell.length_b   1.000
_cell.length_c   1.000
_cell.angle_alpha   90.00
_cell.angle_beta   90.00
_cell.angle_gamma   90.00
#
_symmetry.space_group_name_H-M   'P 1'
#
loop_
_entity.id
_entity.type
_entity.pdbx_description
1 polymer ?
#
loop_
_entity_poly.entity_id
_entity_poly.type
_entity_poly.pdbx_seq_one_letter_code
_entity_poly.pdbx_strand_id
1 'polypeptide(L)'
;IGDGRAIKILNEIPVAYDFRSQDVLMGGNGAPLVPIGDELLFSQYDACLNIGGFSNISFKKDGKRMAFDICPVNVILNQFALKLGKNYDENGDFARAGTVNFEILTLLNTLPFYQSAPPKSLGIEWINEHVLPLLEGDHAENILATFTEHAAFQIAEIFNQFKLKNVLFTGGGTYNSYLLERIKNKTSTAIIVPEKELIDFKEALIFALMGTLRINNEINILSSATGSSADHCSGILI
;
A
#
# COMPACT_ATOMS: atom_id res chain seq x y z
N ILE A 1 -9.10 17.28 -4.33
CA ILE A 1 -10.50 17.05 -4.69
C ILE A 1 -11.32 17.34 -3.44
N GLY A 2 -12.24 18.29 -3.53
CA GLY A 2 -13.14 18.69 -2.47
C GLY A 2 -12.54 19.77 -1.52
N ASP A 3 -13.29 20.82 -1.33
CA ASP A 3 -13.03 21.82 -0.28
C ASP A 3 -13.92 21.45 0.92
N GLY A 4 -13.34 21.24 2.10
CA GLY A 4 -14.09 20.90 3.31
C GLY A 4 -15.16 21.96 3.64
N ARG A 5 -14.90 23.23 3.32
CA ARG A 5 -15.88 24.31 3.50
C ARG A 5 -17.09 24.15 2.57
N ALA A 6 -16.85 23.75 1.32
CA ALA A 6 -17.94 23.49 0.38
C ALA A 6 -18.79 22.28 0.84
N ILE A 7 -18.14 21.23 1.32
CA ILE A 7 -18.83 20.05 1.87
C ILE A 7 -19.71 20.45 3.06
N LYS A 8 -19.20 21.27 3.98
CA LYS A 8 -19.96 21.78 5.12
C LYS A 8 -21.18 22.59 4.69
N ILE A 9 -21.00 23.55 3.77
CA ILE A 9 -22.08 24.40 3.30
C ILE A 9 -23.19 23.61 2.61
N LEU A 10 -22.79 22.60 1.79
CA LEU A 10 -23.76 21.82 1.03
C LEU A 10 -24.53 20.80 1.88
N ASN A 11 -23.93 20.31 2.96
CA ASN A 11 -24.52 19.22 3.76
C ASN A 11 -24.92 19.65 5.17
N GLU A 12 -24.57 20.87 5.59
CA GLU A 12 -24.87 21.43 6.93
C GLU A 12 -24.40 20.56 8.11
N ILE A 13 -23.28 19.83 7.91
CA ILE A 13 -22.69 18.97 8.92
C ILE A 13 -21.27 19.44 9.28
N PRO A 14 -20.76 19.16 10.51
CA PRO A 14 -19.34 19.37 10.83
C PRO A 14 -18.44 18.56 9.91
N VAL A 15 -17.35 19.18 9.46
CA VAL A 15 -16.38 18.54 8.54
C VAL A 15 -14.98 18.64 9.13
N ALA A 16 -14.32 17.49 9.26
CA ALA A 16 -12.89 17.40 9.51
C ALA A 16 -12.16 17.15 8.19
N TYR A 17 -11.18 17.97 7.89
CA TYR A 17 -10.43 17.87 6.63
C TYR A 17 -8.99 18.35 6.80
N ASP A 18 -8.15 18.18 5.76
CA ASP A 18 -6.74 18.57 5.75
C ASP A 18 -5.93 18.01 6.93
N PHE A 19 -5.88 16.69 7.00
CA PHE A 19 -5.06 15.98 8.01
C PHE A 19 -3.56 16.02 7.71
N ARG A 20 -3.12 16.48 6.53
CA ARG A 20 -1.73 16.40 6.07
C ARG A 20 -0.90 17.65 6.36
N SER A 21 -1.49 18.84 6.21
CA SER A 21 -0.72 20.10 6.26
C SER A 21 -0.02 20.31 7.59
N GLN A 22 -0.67 19.99 8.70
CA GLN A 22 -0.06 20.12 10.03
C GLN A 22 1.13 19.18 10.21
N ASP A 23 1.02 17.93 9.74
CA ASP A 23 2.12 16.95 9.79
C ASP A 23 3.35 17.45 9.02
N VAL A 24 3.13 18.02 7.82
CA VAL A 24 4.21 18.61 7.00
C VAL A 24 4.85 19.81 7.73
N LEU A 25 4.07 20.67 8.36
CA LEU A 25 4.59 21.80 9.16
C LEU A 25 5.41 21.32 10.37
N MET A 26 5.13 20.11 10.88
CA MET A 26 5.89 19.46 11.95
C MET A 26 7.10 18.65 11.44
N GLY A 27 7.45 18.79 10.16
CA GLY A 27 8.60 18.14 9.53
C GLY A 27 8.30 16.72 9.02
N GLY A 28 7.05 16.25 9.06
CA GLY A 28 6.63 14.98 8.50
C GLY A 28 6.38 15.05 7.00
N ASN A 29 6.16 13.88 6.39
CA ASN A 29 5.88 13.75 4.95
C ASN A 29 4.40 13.95 4.60
N GLY A 30 3.50 14.13 5.59
CA GLY A 30 2.06 14.18 5.37
C GLY A 30 1.45 12.84 4.91
N ALA A 31 2.24 11.77 4.93
CA ALA A 31 1.86 10.40 4.53
C ALA A 31 2.90 9.40 5.09
N PRO A 32 2.50 8.12 5.30
CA PRO A 32 1.14 7.60 5.27
C PRO A 32 0.35 7.98 6.54
N LEU A 33 -0.95 8.22 6.41
CA LEU A 33 -1.84 8.57 7.55
C LEU A 33 -2.61 7.35 8.08
N VAL A 34 -2.83 6.35 7.23
CA VAL A 34 -3.59 5.12 7.54
C VAL A 34 -3.04 4.31 8.74
N PRO A 35 -1.73 4.34 9.07
CA PRO A 35 -1.18 3.56 10.17
C PRO A 35 -1.82 3.78 11.54
N ILE A 36 -2.42 4.94 11.83
CA ILE A 36 -3.18 5.15 13.07
C ILE A 36 -4.39 4.20 13.17
N GLY A 37 -5.09 4.01 12.05
CA GLY A 37 -6.22 3.07 11.99
C GLY A 37 -5.75 1.62 12.09
N ASP A 38 -4.61 1.29 11.49
CA ASP A 38 -4.00 -0.04 11.63
C ASP A 38 -3.64 -0.35 13.09
N GLU A 39 -3.16 0.66 13.84
CA GLU A 39 -2.84 0.52 15.25
C GLU A 39 -4.08 0.35 16.12
N LEU A 40 -5.15 1.12 15.86
CA LEU A 40 -6.31 1.17 16.75
C LEU A 40 -7.38 0.12 16.42
N LEU A 41 -7.59 -0.19 15.12
CA LEU A 41 -8.68 -1.06 14.67
C LEU A 41 -8.21 -2.48 14.31
N PHE A 42 -6.94 -2.66 13.96
CA PHE A 42 -6.43 -3.90 13.39
C PHE A 42 -5.20 -4.45 14.15
N SER A 43 -5.07 -4.10 15.44
CA SER A 43 -3.95 -4.51 16.30
C SER A 43 -3.84 -6.01 16.54
N GLN A 44 -4.88 -6.80 16.22
CA GLN A 44 -4.88 -8.26 16.29
C GLN A 44 -4.05 -8.91 15.17
N TYR A 45 -3.68 -8.16 14.14
CA TYR A 45 -2.81 -8.63 13.06
C TYR A 45 -1.38 -8.13 13.28
N ASP A 46 -0.39 -8.96 12.96
CA ASP A 46 1.02 -8.56 13.04
C ASP A 46 1.32 -7.39 12.09
N ALA A 47 0.65 -7.38 10.92
CA ALA A 47 0.77 -6.30 9.94
C ALA A 47 -0.52 -6.10 9.14
N CYS A 48 -0.64 -4.92 8.56
CA CYS A 48 -1.63 -4.60 7.53
C CYS A 48 -0.90 -4.29 6.22
N LEU A 49 -1.24 -5.01 5.16
CA LEU A 49 -0.76 -4.79 3.79
C LEU A 49 -1.88 -4.22 2.94
N ASN A 50 -1.61 -3.14 2.25
CA ASN A 50 -2.48 -2.60 1.21
C ASN A 50 -1.84 -2.85 -0.16
N ILE A 51 -2.55 -3.49 -1.07
CA ILE A 51 -2.14 -3.73 -2.45
C ILE A 51 -2.93 -2.82 -3.37
N GLY A 52 -2.44 -1.61 -3.56
CA GLY A 52 -2.95 -0.61 -4.49
C GLY A 52 -2.13 -0.54 -5.78
N GLY A 53 -1.90 0.64 -6.30
CA GLY A 53 -0.91 0.90 -7.35
C GLY A 53 0.48 0.45 -6.91
N PHE A 54 0.83 0.79 -5.68
CA PHE A 54 1.96 0.27 -4.90
C PHE A 54 1.44 -0.61 -3.77
N SER A 55 2.23 -1.59 -3.35
CA SER A 55 2.00 -2.30 -2.10
C SER A 55 2.72 -1.57 -0.98
N ASN A 56 2.02 -1.31 0.11
CA ASN A 56 2.58 -0.73 1.31
C ASN A 56 2.14 -1.53 2.54
N ILE A 57 3.01 -1.56 3.54
CA ILE A 57 2.81 -2.32 4.76
C ILE A 57 2.93 -1.42 5.98
N SER A 58 2.14 -1.71 7.01
CA SER A 58 2.35 -1.17 8.34
C SER A 58 2.34 -2.28 9.39
N PHE A 59 3.29 -2.23 10.32
CA PHE A 59 3.42 -3.19 11.41
C PHE A 59 4.13 -2.59 12.62
N LYS A 60 4.02 -3.25 13.76
CA LYS A 60 4.65 -2.79 15.00
C LYS A 60 6.03 -3.42 15.16
N LYS A 61 7.05 -2.58 15.36
CA LYS A 61 8.41 -3.00 15.68
C LYS A 61 8.95 -2.19 16.85
N ASP A 62 9.47 -2.83 17.87
CA ASP A 62 10.03 -2.18 19.06
C ASP A 62 9.07 -1.15 19.70
N GLY A 63 7.79 -1.50 19.75
CA GLY A 63 6.73 -0.67 20.31
C GLY A 63 6.23 0.49 19.42
N LYS A 64 6.84 0.71 18.25
CA LYS A 64 6.47 1.76 17.31
C LYS A 64 5.86 1.18 16.04
N ARG A 65 4.83 1.85 15.50
CA ARG A 65 4.26 1.48 14.20
C ARG A 65 5.12 2.03 13.08
N MET A 66 5.66 1.14 12.27
CA MET A 66 6.40 1.45 11.05
C MET A 66 5.47 1.32 9.84
N ALA A 67 5.69 2.13 8.81
CA ALA A 67 5.01 2.00 7.54
C ALA A 67 5.94 2.38 6.38
N PHE A 68 5.89 1.63 5.26
CA PHE A 68 6.68 1.90 4.06
C PHE A 68 6.15 1.15 2.83
N ASP A 69 6.56 1.60 1.65
CA ASP A 69 6.24 0.95 0.39
C ASP A 69 7.17 -0.24 0.14
N ILE A 70 6.57 -1.37 -0.29
CA ILE A 70 7.31 -2.60 -0.62
C ILE A 70 7.73 -2.60 -2.09
N CYS A 71 6.75 -2.55 -3.00
CA CYS A 71 6.98 -2.59 -4.44
C CYS A 71 5.79 -2.00 -5.23
N PRO A 72 5.98 -1.61 -6.50
CA PRO A 72 4.87 -1.36 -7.41
C PRO A 72 4.07 -2.64 -7.61
N VAL A 73 2.76 -2.54 -7.82
CA VAL A 73 1.89 -3.66 -8.18
C VAL A 73 0.95 -3.24 -9.31
N ASN A 74 -0.25 -2.76 -8.99
CA ASN A 74 -1.26 -2.49 -10.02
C ASN A 74 -0.87 -1.37 -10.99
N VAL A 75 0.00 -0.46 -10.61
CA VAL A 75 0.50 0.58 -11.52
C VAL A 75 1.23 -0.03 -12.72
N ILE A 76 1.90 -1.15 -12.54
CA ILE A 76 2.55 -1.90 -13.64
C ILE A 76 1.57 -2.91 -14.25
N LEU A 77 0.92 -3.74 -13.43
CA LEU A 77 0.02 -4.77 -13.94
C LEU A 77 -1.09 -4.18 -14.82
N ASN A 78 -1.71 -3.09 -14.41
CA ASN A 78 -2.76 -2.45 -15.19
C ASN A 78 -2.23 -1.84 -16.51
N GLN A 79 -1.00 -1.29 -16.50
CA GLN A 79 -0.39 -0.75 -17.72
C GLN A 79 -0.21 -1.83 -18.78
N PHE A 80 0.18 -3.06 -18.40
CA PHE A 80 0.35 -4.16 -19.35
C PHE A 80 -0.96 -4.88 -19.65
N ALA A 81 -1.92 -4.93 -18.74
CA ALA A 81 -3.28 -5.41 -19.03
C ALA A 81 -3.98 -4.51 -20.07
N LEU A 82 -3.75 -3.19 -20.03
CA LEU A 82 -4.27 -2.26 -21.05
C LEU A 82 -3.76 -2.59 -22.46
N LYS A 83 -2.52 -3.06 -22.60
CA LYS A 83 -1.97 -3.52 -23.90
C LYS A 83 -2.71 -4.76 -24.42
N LEU A 84 -3.35 -5.54 -23.54
CA LEU A 84 -4.18 -6.69 -23.85
C LEU A 84 -5.68 -6.37 -23.92
N GLY A 85 -6.04 -5.06 -23.91
CA GLY A 85 -7.41 -4.60 -24.06
C GLY A 85 -8.27 -4.67 -22.80
N LYS A 86 -7.67 -4.80 -21.62
CA LYS A 86 -8.35 -4.82 -20.31
C LYS A 86 -7.82 -3.72 -19.40
N ASN A 87 -8.67 -3.17 -18.54
CA ASN A 87 -8.25 -2.17 -17.56
C ASN A 87 -7.37 -2.73 -16.46
N TYR A 88 -7.48 -4.01 -16.17
CA TYR A 88 -6.68 -4.76 -15.20
C TYR A 88 -6.67 -6.26 -15.56
N ASP A 89 -5.72 -6.99 -14.98
CA ASP A 89 -5.63 -8.45 -15.13
C ASP A 89 -6.53 -9.12 -14.07
N GLU A 90 -7.75 -9.47 -14.49
CA GLU A 90 -8.75 -10.06 -13.59
C GLU A 90 -8.25 -11.41 -13.06
N ASN A 91 -8.24 -11.58 -11.73
CA ASN A 91 -7.71 -12.75 -11.02
C ASN A 91 -6.23 -13.09 -11.33
N GLY A 92 -5.53 -12.31 -12.15
CA GLY A 92 -4.19 -12.60 -12.67
C GLY A 92 -4.18 -13.63 -13.80
N ASP A 93 -5.27 -13.71 -14.58
CA ASP A 93 -5.43 -14.74 -15.62
C ASP A 93 -4.41 -14.58 -16.75
N PHE A 94 -4.09 -13.35 -17.18
CA PHE A 94 -3.03 -13.11 -18.15
C PHE A 94 -1.65 -13.44 -17.58
N ALA A 95 -1.37 -13.05 -16.35
CA ALA A 95 -0.13 -13.40 -15.68
C ALA A 95 0.04 -14.93 -15.53
N ARG A 96 -1.03 -15.65 -15.24
CA ARG A 96 -1.03 -17.12 -15.14
C ARG A 96 -0.77 -17.78 -16.48
N ALA A 97 -1.25 -17.20 -17.59
CA ALA A 97 -1.04 -17.71 -18.94
C ALA A 97 0.35 -17.38 -19.50
N GLY A 98 1.00 -16.36 -18.99
CA GLY A 98 2.33 -15.94 -19.42
C GLY A 98 3.44 -16.82 -18.86
N THR A 99 4.64 -16.63 -19.41
CA THR A 99 5.87 -17.31 -18.97
C THR A 99 6.78 -16.32 -18.24
N VAL A 100 7.26 -16.71 -17.06
CA VAL A 100 8.18 -15.87 -16.27
C VAL A 100 9.53 -15.76 -16.99
N ASN A 101 9.96 -14.54 -17.27
CA ASN A 101 11.29 -14.23 -17.77
C ASN A 101 12.26 -14.06 -16.58
N PHE A 102 13.08 -15.07 -16.33
CA PHE A 102 13.99 -15.10 -15.17
C PHE A 102 15.13 -14.07 -15.25
N GLU A 103 15.50 -13.62 -16.42
CA GLU A 103 16.51 -12.55 -16.59
C GLU A 103 15.93 -11.22 -16.10
N ILE A 104 14.74 -10.85 -16.58
CA ILE A 104 14.02 -9.65 -16.13
C ILE A 104 13.72 -9.75 -14.63
N LEU A 105 13.24 -10.91 -14.16
CA LEU A 105 12.94 -11.12 -12.73
C LEU A 105 14.17 -10.88 -11.85
N THR A 106 15.34 -11.35 -12.28
CA THR A 106 16.59 -11.16 -11.55
C THR A 106 16.97 -9.68 -11.50
N LEU A 107 16.89 -8.97 -12.63
CA LEU A 107 17.17 -7.53 -12.69
C LEU A 107 16.22 -6.75 -11.77
N LEU A 108 14.92 -7.02 -11.84
CA LEU A 108 13.93 -6.38 -10.97
C LEU A 108 14.23 -6.59 -9.48
N ASN A 109 14.55 -7.83 -9.08
CA ASN A 109 14.80 -8.17 -7.68
C ASN A 109 16.10 -7.57 -7.13
N THR A 110 17.04 -7.16 -7.98
CA THR A 110 18.32 -6.56 -7.59
C THR A 110 18.31 -5.03 -7.57
N LEU A 111 17.18 -4.37 -7.89
CA LEU A 111 17.08 -2.91 -7.87
C LEU A 111 17.40 -2.36 -6.46
N PRO A 112 18.19 -1.27 -6.36
CA PRO A 112 18.70 -0.73 -5.09
C PRO A 112 17.62 -0.39 -4.06
N PHE A 113 16.43 -0.01 -4.51
CA PHE A 113 15.30 0.30 -3.63
C PHE A 113 14.97 -0.87 -2.69
N TYR A 114 15.04 -2.12 -3.17
CA TYR A 114 14.69 -3.30 -2.37
C TYR A 114 15.73 -3.60 -1.29
N GLN A 115 16.96 -3.13 -1.45
CA GLN A 115 18.04 -3.26 -0.47
C GLN A 115 18.03 -2.13 0.59
N SER A 116 17.24 -1.08 0.37
CA SER A 116 17.18 0.08 1.26
C SER A 116 16.39 -0.24 2.52
N ALA A 117 16.88 0.21 3.67
CA ALA A 117 16.17 0.13 4.94
C ALA A 117 14.98 1.11 4.97
N PRO A 118 13.86 0.76 5.66
CA PRO A 118 12.79 1.70 5.95
C PRO A 118 13.27 2.88 6.83
N PRO A 119 12.64 4.08 6.73
CA PRO A 119 11.46 4.38 5.92
C PRO A 119 11.81 4.59 4.44
N LYS A 120 10.96 4.07 3.54
CA LYS A 120 11.11 4.23 2.10
C LYS A 120 9.76 4.32 1.41
N SER A 121 9.69 5.12 0.34
CA SER A 121 8.48 5.30 -0.47
C SER A 121 8.81 5.26 -1.96
N LEU A 122 7.81 4.96 -2.78
CA LEU A 122 7.88 4.86 -4.23
C LEU A 122 7.01 5.93 -4.89
N GLY A 123 7.50 6.44 -6.02
CA GLY A 123 6.77 7.33 -6.91
C GLY A 123 6.75 6.80 -8.33
N ILE A 124 5.92 7.40 -9.17
CA ILE A 124 5.82 7.03 -10.59
C ILE A 124 7.13 7.34 -11.33
N GLU A 125 7.87 8.34 -10.88
CA GLU A 125 9.15 8.75 -11.44
C GLU A 125 10.17 7.60 -11.34
N TRP A 126 10.24 6.96 -10.17
CA TRP A 126 11.12 5.82 -9.95
C TRP A 126 10.75 4.63 -10.85
N ILE A 127 9.45 4.38 -11.06
CA ILE A 127 8.98 3.34 -11.98
C ILE A 127 9.46 3.63 -13.41
N ASN A 128 9.27 4.86 -13.87
CA ASN A 128 9.64 5.28 -15.23
C ASN A 128 11.14 5.16 -15.48
N GLU A 129 11.96 5.46 -14.48
CA GLU A 129 13.41 5.45 -14.58
C GLU A 129 14.02 4.06 -14.43
N HIS A 130 13.49 3.24 -13.50
CA HIS A 130 14.20 2.02 -13.11
C HIS A 130 13.43 0.72 -13.46
N VAL A 131 12.11 0.74 -13.59
CA VAL A 131 11.31 -0.47 -13.81
C VAL A 131 10.94 -0.63 -15.28
N LEU A 132 10.31 0.39 -15.88
CA LEU A 132 9.79 0.28 -17.24
C LEU A 132 10.85 -0.08 -18.29
N PRO A 133 12.08 0.45 -18.23
CA PRO A 133 13.13 0.08 -19.19
C PRO A 133 13.50 -1.41 -19.15
N LEU A 134 13.35 -2.06 -17.98
CA LEU A 134 13.62 -3.50 -17.84
C LEU A 134 12.50 -4.39 -18.44
N LEU A 135 11.31 -3.81 -18.65
CA LEU A 135 10.13 -4.52 -19.15
C LEU A 135 9.93 -4.37 -20.66
N GLU A 136 10.84 -3.69 -21.35
CA GLU A 136 10.77 -3.52 -22.80
C GLU A 136 11.18 -4.80 -23.53
N GLY A 137 10.51 -5.07 -24.67
CA GLY A 137 10.93 -6.12 -25.62
C GLY A 137 10.34 -7.51 -25.36
N ASP A 138 9.55 -7.71 -24.28
CA ASP A 138 8.84 -8.98 -24.05
C ASP A 138 7.33 -8.83 -24.27
N HIS A 139 6.62 -9.94 -24.42
CA HIS A 139 5.17 -10.00 -24.56
C HIS A 139 4.48 -9.57 -23.27
N ALA A 140 3.32 -8.88 -23.39
CA ALA A 140 2.61 -8.33 -22.24
C ALA A 140 2.23 -9.39 -21.20
N GLU A 141 1.81 -10.58 -21.62
CA GLU A 141 1.50 -11.70 -20.73
C GLU A 141 2.72 -12.19 -19.93
N ASN A 142 3.88 -12.27 -20.59
CA ASN A 142 5.13 -12.66 -19.93
C ASN A 142 5.58 -11.60 -18.92
N ILE A 143 5.40 -10.31 -19.24
CA ILE A 143 5.68 -9.22 -18.33
C ILE A 143 4.74 -9.29 -17.13
N LEU A 144 3.45 -9.55 -17.35
CA LEU A 144 2.48 -9.74 -16.26
C LEU A 144 2.87 -10.92 -15.36
N ALA A 145 3.26 -12.07 -15.95
CA ALA A 145 3.76 -13.22 -15.20
C ALA A 145 5.01 -12.89 -14.39
N THR A 146 5.98 -12.26 -15.01
CA THR A 146 7.27 -11.91 -14.41
C THR A 146 7.11 -10.88 -13.29
N PHE A 147 6.30 -9.86 -13.53
CA PHE A 147 6.08 -8.79 -12.55
C PHE A 147 5.22 -9.25 -11.37
N THR A 148 4.24 -10.13 -11.60
CA THR A 148 3.48 -10.78 -10.52
C THR A 148 4.40 -11.62 -9.63
N GLU A 149 5.34 -12.36 -10.23
CA GLU A 149 6.33 -13.15 -9.50
C GLU A 149 7.28 -12.27 -8.69
N HIS A 150 7.74 -11.15 -9.29
CA HIS A 150 8.54 -10.13 -8.61
C HIS A 150 7.81 -9.53 -7.40
N ALA A 151 6.57 -9.05 -7.59
CA ALA A 151 5.78 -8.46 -6.52
C ALA A 151 5.53 -9.47 -5.39
N ALA A 152 5.20 -10.72 -5.73
CA ALA A 152 5.03 -11.78 -4.76
C ALA A 152 6.31 -12.07 -3.96
N PHE A 153 7.47 -12.06 -4.63
CA PHE A 153 8.76 -12.24 -3.98
C PHE A 153 9.04 -11.11 -2.99
N GLN A 154 8.92 -9.85 -3.42
CA GLN A 154 9.21 -8.69 -2.57
C GLN A 154 8.30 -8.61 -1.33
N ILE A 155 7.00 -8.92 -1.49
CA ILE A 155 6.04 -8.95 -0.39
C ILE A 155 6.40 -10.08 0.59
N ALA A 156 6.66 -11.28 0.10
CA ALA A 156 7.01 -12.42 0.94
C ALA A 156 8.33 -12.23 1.68
N GLU A 157 9.34 -11.60 1.05
CA GLU A 157 10.63 -11.28 1.69
C GLU A 157 10.43 -10.39 2.91
N ILE A 158 9.58 -9.37 2.84
CA ILE A 158 9.25 -8.52 3.99
C ILE A 158 8.60 -9.34 5.10
N PHE A 159 7.65 -10.23 4.78
CA PHE A 159 7.02 -11.07 5.79
C PHE A 159 8.01 -12.00 6.48
N ASN A 160 8.91 -12.61 5.72
CA ASN A 160 9.93 -13.53 6.21
C ASN A 160 10.99 -12.78 7.04
N GLN A 161 11.45 -11.62 6.56
CA GLN A 161 12.45 -10.77 7.24
C GLN A 161 11.96 -10.32 8.62
N PHE A 162 10.69 -9.91 8.72
CA PHE A 162 10.10 -9.43 9.98
C PHE A 162 9.39 -10.53 10.77
N LYS A 163 9.41 -11.79 10.27
CA LYS A 163 8.81 -12.98 10.91
C LYS A 163 7.34 -12.78 11.25
N LEU A 164 6.60 -12.14 10.34
CA LEU A 164 5.16 -11.87 10.51
C LEU A 164 4.38 -13.19 10.44
N LYS A 165 3.46 -13.40 11.38
CA LYS A 165 2.67 -14.64 11.46
C LYS A 165 1.34 -14.53 10.73
N ASN A 166 0.72 -13.35 10.79
CA ASN A 166 -0.56 -13.07 10.13
C ASN A 166 -0.60 -11.62 9.62
N VAL A 167 -1.09 -11.43 8.41
CA VAL A 167 -1.14 -10.13 7.74
C VAL A 167 -2.52 -9.92 7.14
N LEU A 168 -3.17 -8.79 7.51
CA LEU A 168 -4.42 -8.35 6.93
C LEU A 168 -4.17 -7.74 5.55
N PHE A 169 -4.80 -8.27 4.51
CA PHE A 169 -4.67 -7.81 3.13
C PHE A 169 -5.85 -6.95 2.74
N THR A 170 -5.59 -5.77 2.16
CA THR A 170 -6.58 -4.84 1.65
C THR A 170 -6.11 -4.20 0.34
N GLY A 171 -6.99 -3.38 -0.27
CA GLY A 171 -6.73 -2.77 -1.58
C GLY A 171 -7.08 -3.67 -2.76
N GLY A 172 -7.25 -3.07 -3.94
CA GLY A 172 -7.76 -3.76 -5.12
C GLY A 172 -6.94 -4.95 -5.61
N GLY A 173 -5.61 -4.96 -5.35
CA GLY A 173 -4.75 -6.09 -5.69
C GLY A 173 -5.03 -7.36 -4.88
N THR A 174 -5.78 -7.26 -3.78
CA THR A 174 -6.23 -8.42 -3.00
C THR A 174 -7.19 -9.31 -3.78
N TYR A 175 -7.85 -8.77 -4.80
CA TYR A 175 -8.71 -9.55 -5.71
C TYR A 175 -7.92 -10.36 -6.76
N ASN A 176 -6.63 -10.09 -6.92
CA ASN A 176 -5.77 -10.88 -7.83
C ASN A 176 -5.38 -12.21 -7.16
N SER A 177 -6.19 -13.24 -7.40
CA SER A 177 -6.02 -14.57 -6.80
C SER A 177 -4.68 -15.21 -7.16
N TYR A 178 -4.15 -14.95 -8.36
CA TYR A 178 -2.84 -15.48 -8.78
C TYR A 178 -1.71 -14.83 -8.01
N LEU A 179 -1.72 -13.51 -7.81
CA LEU A 179 -0.74 -12.83 -6.97
C LEU A 179 -0.75 -13.39 -5.54
N LEU A 180 -1.94 -13.58 -4.95
CA LEU A 180 -2.06 -14.16 -3.61
C LEU A 180 -1.50 -15.59 -3.53
N GLU A 181 -1.76 -16.42 -4.55
CA GLU A 181 -1.19 -17.75 -4.67
C GLU A 181 0.34 -17.71 -4.71
N ARG A 182 0.91 -16.79 -5.53
CA ARG A 182 2.37 -16.65 -5.64
C ARG A 182 3.01 -16.17 -4.32
N ILE A 183 2.36 -15.28 -3.58
CA ILE A 183 2.81 -14.85 -2.24
C ILE A 183 2.77 -16.05 -1.26
N LYS A 184 1.64 -16.78 -1.20
CA LYS A 184 1.48 -17.95 -0.31
C LYS A 184 2.56 -19.01 -0.52
N ASN A 185 3.00 -19.20 -1.75
CA ASN A 185 4.04 -20.18 -2.09
C ASN A 185 5.46 -19.78 -1.61
N LYS A 186 5.65 -18.54 -1.12
CA LYS A 186 6.96 -18.00 -0.73
C LYS A 186 7.10 -17.69 0.76
N THR A 187 6.02 -17.82 1.53
CA THR A 187 6.02 -17.53 2.97
C THR A 187 5.07 -18.46 3.72
N SER A 188 5.38 -18.67 4.99
CA SER A 188 4.48 -19.36 5.93
C SER A 188 3.51 -18.42 6.63
N THR A 189 3.57 -17.12 6.36
CA THR A 189 2.69 -16.09 6.93
C THR A 189 1.23 -16.35 6.54
N ALA A 190 0.32 -16.33 7.51
CA ALA A 190 -1.10 -16.44 7.25
C ALA A 190 -1.61 -15.15 6.57
N ILE A 191 -2.12 -15.29 5.36
CA ILE A 191 -2.74 -14.19 4.61
C ILE A 191 -4.21 -14.13 4.99
N ILE A 192 -4.63 -13.03 5.60
CA ILE A 192 -6.00 -12.79 6.01
C ILE A 192 -6.65 -11.84 5.00
N VAL A 193 -7.56 -12.38 4.20
CA VAL A 193 -8.39 -11.59 3.28
C VAL A 193 -9.72 -11.34 3.98
N PRO A 194 -10.06 -10.11 4.31
CA PRO A 194 -11.30 -9.77 4.99
C PRO A 194 -12.49 -9.76 4.01
N GLU A 195 -13.68 -9.42 4.52
CA GLU A 195 -14.86 -9.19 3.72
C GLU A 195 -14.65 -8.03 2.71
N LYS A 196 -15.38 -8.08 1.61
CA LYS A 196 -15.25 -7.13 0.49
C LYS A 196 -15.38 -5.67 0.93
N GLU A 197 -16.29 -5.39 1.85
CA GLU A 197 -16.53 -4.06 2.39
C GLU A 197 -15.26 -3.48 3.05
N LEU A 198 -14.52 -4.30 3.78
CA LEU A 198 -13.28 -3.85 4.41
C LEU A 198 -12.15 -3.70 3.39
N ILE A 199 -12.09 -4.55 2.36
CA ILE A 199 -11.12 -4.38 1.26
C ILE A 199 -11.33 -3.05 0.56
N ASP A 200 -12.58 -2.73 0.23
CA ASP A 200 -12.93 -1.56 -0.60
C ASP A 200 -12.94 -0.25 0.21
N PHE A 201 -13.29 -0.29 1.51
CA PHE A 201 -13.56 0.90 2.31
C PHE A 201 -12.67 1.07 3.54
N LYS A 202 -11.61 0.28 3.71
CA LYS A 202 -10.68 0.42 4.84
C LYS A 202 -10.15 1.84 4.99
N GLU A 203 -9.77 2.47 3.89
CA GLU A 203 -9.24 3.84 3.93
C GLU A 203 -10.31 4.83 4.37
N ALA A 204 -11.53 4.72 3.85
CA ALA A 204 -12.66 5.55 4.26
C ALA A 204 -13.00 5.38 5.75
N LEU A 205 -12.98 4.13 6.25
CA LEU A 205 -13.16 3.81 7.68
C LEU A 205 -12.10 4.50 8.54
N ILE A 206 -10.83 4.43 8.13
CA ILE A 206 -9.74 5.03 8.88
C ILE A 206 -9.83 6.57 8.86
N PHE A 207 -10.17 7.19 7.74
CA PHE A 207 -10.37 8.63 7.70
C PHE A 207 -11.58 9.08 8.55
N ALA A 208 -12.65 8.28 8.63
CA ALA A 208 -13.76 8.52 9.55
C ALA A 208 -13.31 8.43 11.02
N LEU A 209 -12.50 7.43 11.37
CA LEU A 209 -11.86 7.33 12.68
C LEU A 209 -10.98 8.55 12.97
N MET A 210 -10.14 8.99 12.03
CA MET A 210 -9.29 10.17 12.20
C MET A 210 -10.11 11.44 12.44
N GLY A 211 -11.26 11.58 11.76
CA GLY A 211 -12.22 12.66 12.01
C GLY A 211 -12.79 12.61 13.42
N THR A 212 -13.16 11.42 13.91
CA THR A 212 -13.65 11.22 15.27
C THR A 212 -12.59 11.57 16.32
N LEU A 213 -11.36 11.08 16.12
CA LEU A 213 -10.22 11.42 16.99
C LEU A 213 -9.96 12.94 16.99
N ARG A 214 -10.08 13.59 15.83
CA ARG A 214 -9.93 15.06 15.73
C ARG A 214 -10.98 15.82 16.53
N ILE A 215 -12.24 15.38 16.48
CA ILE A 215 -13.34 15.98 17.26
C ILE A 215 -13.06 15.85 18.76
N ASN A 216 -12.54 14.72 19.20
CA ASN A 216 -12.19 14.45 20.59
C ASN A 216 -10.84 15.05 21.02
N ASN A 217 -10.12 15.70 20.10
CA ASN A 217 -8.77 16.21 20.33
C ASN A 217 -7.77 15.13 20.77
N GLU A 218 -7.91 13.93 20.19
CA GLU A 218 -7.04 12.78 20.40
C GLU A 218 -6.02 12.65 19.27
N ILE A 219 -4.88 11.99 19.54
CA ILE A 219 -3.82 11.73 18.54
C ILE A 219 -4.41 10.94 17.37
N ASN A 220 -4.23 11.44 16.15
CA ASN A 220 -4.66 10.79 14.91
C ASN A 220 -3.56 10.68 13.85
N ILE A 221 -2.34 11.16 14.17
CA ILE A 221 -1.14 11.00 13.32
C ILE A 221 -0.02 10.40 14.16
N LEU A 222 0.63 9.37 13.61
CA LEU A 222 1.78 8.72 14.22
C LEU A 222 3.07 9.22 13.58
N SER A 223 3.91 9.87 14.35
CA SER A 223 5.22 10.38 13.93
C SER A 223 6.16 9.28 13.42
N SER A 224 6.03 8.09 13.99
CA SER A 224 6.80 6.90 13.57
C SER A 224 6.46 6.43 12.14
N ALA A 225 5.31 6.84 11.60
CA ALA A 225 4.91 6.54 10.23
C ALA A 225 5.20 7.71 9.26
N THR A 226 5.01 8.96 9.70
CA THR A 226 5.13 10.13 8.81
C THR A 226 6.50 10.80 8.89
N GLY A 227 7.26 10.57 9.97
CA GLY A 227 8.53 11.25 10.23
C GLY A 227 8.39 12.61 10.89
N SER A 228 7.20 13.03 11.31
CA SER A 228 7.00 14.27 12.04
C SER A 228 7.67 14.25 13.42
N SER A 229 7.85 15.43 14.03
CA SER A 229 8.58 15.60 15.29
C SER A 229 7.93 14.90 16.49
N ALA A 230 6.61 14.68 16.46
CA ALA A 230 5.84 14.01 17.51
C ALA A 230 4.50 13.49 16.98
N ASP A 231 3.91 12.53 17.71
CA ASP A 231 2.52 12.13 17.50
C ASP A 231 1.61 13.33 17.82
N HIS A 232 0.60 13.58 16.97
CA HIS A 232 -0.23 14.76 17.12
C HIS A 232 -1.66 14.56 16.63
N CYS A 233 -2.52 15.51 17.02
CA CYS A 233 -3.89 15.61 16.54
C CYS A 233 -3.93 16.61 15.38
N SER A 234 -4.16 16.12 14.16
CA SER A 234 -4.21 16.90 12.93
C SER A 234 -5.61 17.04 12.38
N GLY A 235 -5.77 17.99 11.46
CA GLY A 235 -7.00 18.26 10.73
C GLY A 235 -7.68 19.59 11.15
N ILE A 236 -8.32 20.21 10.18
CA ILE A 236 -9.16 21.40 10.38
C ILE A 236 -10.59 20.94 10.63
N LEU A 237 -11.21 21.43 11.70
CA LEU A 237 -12.61 21.17 12.01
C LEU A 237 -13.43 22.45 11.79
N ILE A 238 -14.50 22.36 10.99
CA ILE A 238 -15.39 23.49 10.68
C ILE A 238 -16.86 23.12 10.82
#